data_c37aa876d10ace7a5f219a5e8eb40bb9
#
_entry.id   c37aa876d10ace7a5f219a5e8eb40bb9
#
_cell.length_a   1.000
_cell.length_b   1.000
_cell.length_c   1.000
_cell.angle_alpha   90.00
_cell.angle_beta   90.00
_cell.angle_gamma   90.00
#
_symmetry.space_group_name_H-M   'P 1'
#
loop_
_entity.id
_entity.type
_entity.pdbx_description
1 polymer ?
#
loop_
_entity_poly.entity_id
_entity_poly.type
_entity_poly.pdbx_seq_one_letter_code
_entity_poly.pdbx_strand_id
1 'polypeptide(L)'
;MDKRLERILPRVQKPARYVGGEYNAVKKDPAQVDTRIAFCFPDTYEIGMSNLGMRILYGVMNNMEGVWCQRVFAPWGDMEEEMRRAGMPLFALESGEAITDFDIVAFSVGYEMAFPAILNMLDLANIPIHSAERTALTPLVIAGGTAMYNAEPIADFVDLVSLGEGEDLTVELVELHRQARREGWSKEEFLRAAARLPGIYVPSLYDVTYHDDGTVAAITPRDGAPAVVTKRIVRDMDKSFFPTKTIVPSTEIVQDRVMLELFRGCIRGCRFCQAGYVYRPVRNRSRELCAQYGVEACNDSGYQEVTLSSLSTSDYPPLTELCDELEPFCQQRHVNLSLPSLRADNFSMSLMERLAKGRKTGLTFAPEAGTQRLRDVINKNVTQEDLLQSCRTAFAGGYSAVKLYFMLGLPTETDEDVLGIADLAARVMHAWRESASNKNRGVRITVSTSWFVPKPHTAFQWEPQIAKEEYERRVTLLREAIKTKTVTYNWHDSDTSFLEAVLARGDRRMGRVLEAAWRKGAKLDAWEEYFSLDRWLEAFDQCGLDPHFYANRIRQRDELMPWAMISSGVTESYLWRERERAFAGVTTPDCRTHCNACGANRLVGGKCDV
;
A
#
# COMPACT_ATOMS: atom_id res chain seq x y z
N MET A 1 -1.64 -7.75 -32.63
CA MET A 1 -2.81 -7.34 -31.78
C MET A 1 -4.00 -8.23 -32.16
N ASP A 2 -4.81 -8.66 -31.18
CA ASP A 2 -6.05 -9.40 -31.46
C ASP A 2 -7.02 -8.51 -32.27
N LYS A 3 -7.62 -9.05 -33.33
CA LYS A 3 -8.58 -8.31 -34.18
C LYS A 3 -9.83 -7.86 -33.41
N ARG A 4 -10.17 -8.56 -32.29
CA ARG A 4 -11.26 -8.13 -31.40
C ARG A 4 -10.85 -6.85 -30.67
N LEU A 5 -9.63 -6.80 -30.13
CA LEU A 5 -9.10 -5.62 -29.45
C LEU A 5 -9.08 -4.40 -30.39
N GLU A 6 -8.60 -4.55 -31.63
CA GLU A 6 -8.60 -3.46 -32.62
C GLU A 6 -9.98 -2.84 -32.84
N ARG A 7 -11.05 -3.66 -32.76
CA ARG A 7 -12.43 -3.20 -32.90
C ARG A 7 -12.99 -2.56 -31.63
N ILE A 8 -12.49 -2.94 -30.45
CA ILE A 8 -12.92 -2.43 -29.15
C ILE A 8 -12.30 -1.06 -28.87
N LEU A 9 -10.99 -0.91 -29.10
CA LEU A 9 -10.22 0.29 -28.75
C LEU A 9 -10.86 1.64 -29.13
N PRO A 10 -11.51 1.81 -30.32
CA PRO A 10 -12.14 3.06 -30.66
C PRO A 10 -13.41 3.39 -29.84
N ARG A 11 -13.92 2.45 -29.04
CA ARG A 11 -15.18 2.58 -28.29
C ARG A 11 -14.96 2.79 -26.79
N VAL A 12 -13.71 2.70 -26.32
CA VAL A 12 -13.38 2.77 -24.90
C VAL A 12 -12.62 4.05 -24.58
N GLN A 13 -12.75 4.48 -23.34
CA GLN A 13 -11.98 5.59 -22.79
C GLN A 13 -10.51 5.18 -22.64
N LYS A 14 -9.60 6.10 -22.95
CA LYS A 14 -8.17 5.91 -22.80
C LYS A 14 -7.65 4.57 -23.37
N PRO A 15 -7.82 4.31 -24.68
CA PRO A 15 -7.43 3.04 -25.30
C PRO A 15 -5.93 2.72 -25.11
N ALA A 16 -5.09 3.71 -24.86
CA ALA A 16 -3.67 3.53 -24.56
C ALA A 16 -3.39 2.64 -23.32
N ARG A 17 -4.36 2.45 -22.42
CA ARG A 17 -4.27 1.51 -21.29
C ARG A 17 -4.08 0.06 -21.71
N TYR A 18 -4.50 -0.29 -22.95
CA TYR A 18 -4.75 -1.67 -23.37
C TYR A 18 -3.88 -2.12 -24.55
N VAL A 19 -2.97 -1.25 -25.05
CA VAL A 19 -2.22 -1.54 -26.27
C VAL A 19 -0.80 -2.08 -26.03
N GLY A 20 -0.24 -1.87 -24.85
CA GLY A 20 1.16 -2.24 -24.56
C GLY A 20 2.17 -1.53 -25.47
N GLY A 21 3.37 -2.11 -25.60
CA GLY A 21 4.40 -1.60 -26.51
C GLY A 21 5.16 -0.37 -26.01
N GLU A 22 5.05 -0.07 -24.72
CA GLU A 22 5.74 1.04 -24.07
C GLU A 22 7.25 0.90 -24.16
N TYR A 23 7.94 2.02 -24.11
CA TYR A 23 9.41 2.04 -24.05
C TYR A 23 9.89 1.26 -22.81
N ASN A 24 10.90 0.43 -22.99
CA ASN A 24 11.44 -0.51 -21.98
C ASN A 24 10.50 -1.66 -21.56
N ALA A 25 9.32 -1.83 -22.16
CA ALA A 25 8.55 -3.07 -21.95
C ALA A 25 9.33 -4.27 -22.48
N VAL A 26 9.47 -5.32 -21.66
CA VAL A 26 10.29 -6.49 -21.99
C VAL A 26 9.53 -7.39 -22.96
N LYS A 27 10.14 -7.64 -24.13
CA LYS A 27 9.65 -8.62 -25.10
C LYS A 27 10.64 -9.78 -25.20
N LYS A 28 10.14 -11.00 -25.09
CA LYS A 28 10.93 -12.22 -25.24
C LYS A 28 10.38 -13.05 -26.40
N ASP A 29 11.26 -13.85 -27.01
CA ASP A 29 10.85 -14.86 -27.99
C ASP A 29 10.12 -15.99 -27.24
N PRO A 30 8.84 -16.28 -27.55
CA PRO A 30 8.09 -17.34 -26.89
C PRO A 30 8.78 -18.72 -26.97
N ALA A 31 9.58 -18.96 -28.01
CA ALA A 31 10.32 -20.23 -28.15
C ALA A 31 11.46 -20.41 -27.13
N GLN A 32 11.87 -19.32 -26.46
CA GLN A 32 12.90 -19.32 -25.41
C GLN A 32 12.31 -19.20 -24.01
N VAL A 33 10.98 -19.25 -23.89
CA VAL A 33 10.26 -19.07 -22.62
C VAL A 33 9.66 -20.41 -22.20
N ASP A 34 10.01 -20.86 -21.02
CA ASP A 34 9.42 -22.06 -20.40
C ASP A 34 8.40 -21.74 -19.30
N THR A 35 8.43 -20.51 -18.79
CA THR A 35 7.55 -20.07 -17.71
C THR A 35 6.99 -18.67 -17.99
N ARG A 36 5.67 -18.56 -18.02
CA ARG A 36 4.93 -17.31 -18.29
C ARG A 36 4.20 -16.86 -17.05
N ILE A 37 4.42 -15.61 -16.67
CA ILE A 37 3.81 -15.02 -15.45
C ILE A 37 2.94 -13.84 -15.87
N ALA A 38 1.64 -13.91 -15.57
CA ALA A 38 0.72 -12.80 -15.64
C ALA A 38 0.81 -12.01 -14.31
N PHE A 39 1.51 -10.89 -14.32
CA PHE A 39 1.65 -10.05 -13.14
C PHE A 39 0.53 -9.02 -13.09
N CYS A 40 -0.47 -9.33 -12.28
CA CYS A 40 -1.74 -8.64 -12.20
C CYS A 40 -1.72 -7.55 -11.12
N PHE A 41 -2.20 -6.38 -11.48
CA PHE A 41 -2.53 -5.32 -10.53
C PHE A 41 -4.05 -5.12 -10.54
N PRO A 42 -4.77 -5.35 -9.40
CA PRO A 42 -6.23 -5.34 -9.37
C PRO A 42 -6.80 -3.91 -9.28
N ASP A 43 -6.31 -3.04 -10.14
CA ASP A 43 -6.77 -1.67 -10.38
C ASP A 43 -6.36 -1.26 -11.81
N THR A 44 -6.67 -0.02 -12.19
CA THR A 44 -6.39 0.51 -13.52
C THR A 44 -4.90 0.60 -13.83
N TYR A 45 -4.59 0.71 -15.13
CA TYR A 45 -3.23 0.88 -15.65
C TYR A 45 -2.48 2.04 -14.96
N GLU A 46 -3.13 3.20 -14.76
CA GLU A 46 -2.50 4.39 -14.19
C GLU A 46 -2.06 4.17 -12.74
N ILE A 47 -2.83 3.42 -11.97
CA ILE A 47 -2.50 3.10 -10.57
C ILE A 47 -1.39 2.04 -10.52
N GLY A 48 -1.54 0.96 -11.30
CA GLY A 48 -0.56 -0.12 -11.32
C GLY A 48 0.81 0.32 -11.84
N MET A 49 0.85 1.10 -12.93
CA MET A 49 2.10 1.64 -13.47
C MET A 49 2.76 2.68 -12.54
N SER A 50 2.02 3.25 -11.61
CA SER A 50 2.56 4.14 -10.57
C SER A 50 3.13 3.39 -9.37
N ASN A 51 3.00 2.05 -9.30
CA ASN A 51 3.47 1.24 -8.18
C ASN A 51 4.93 0.80 -8.39
N LEU A 52 5.83 1.25 -7.50
CA LEU A 52 7.26 0.91 -7.59
C LEU A 52 7.51 -0.59 -7.36
N GLY A 53 6.79 -1.22 -6.44
CA GLY A 53 6.92 -2.66 -6.18
C GLY A 53 6.59 -3.50 -7.42
N MET A 54 5.59 -3.09 -8.20
CA MET A 54 5.29 -3.73 -9.49
C MET A 54 6.46 -3.60 -10.48
N ARG A 55 7.07 -2.41 -10.59
CA ARG A 55 8.23 -2.20 -11.48
C ARG A 55 9.44 -3.03 -11.05
N ILE A 56 9.70 -3.14 -9.73
CA ILE A 56 10.79 -3.95 -9.19
C ILE A 56 10.57 -5.43 -9.50
N LEU A 57 9.43 -5.99 -9.13
CA LEU A 57 9.17 -7.42 -9.31
C LEU A 57 9.06 -7.81 -10.78
N TYR A 58 8.49 -6.95 -11.63
CA TYR A 58 8.51 -7.14 -13.08
C TYR A 58 9.94 -7.29 -13.62
N GLY A 59 10.87 -6.43 -13.18
CA GLY A 59 12.27 -6.51 -13.56
C GLY A 59 12.96 -7.76 -13.01
N VAL A 60 12.74 -8.10 -11.74
CA VAL A 60 13.28 -9.30 -11.10
C VAL A 60 12.90 -10.56 -11.89
N MET A 61 11.61 -10.73 -12.16
CA MET A 61 11.12 -11.90 -12.91
C MET A 61 11.62 -11.93 -14.36
N ASN A 62 11.68 -10.79 -15.02
CA ASN A 62 12.17 -10.73 -16.40
C ASN A 62 13.70 -10.91 -16.54
N ASN A 63 14.46 -10.74 -15.45
CA ASN A 63 15.89 -11.07 -15.41
C ASN A 63 16.16 -12.58 -15.25
N MET A 64 15.14 -13.39 -14.96
CA MET A 64 15.29 -14.84 -14.92
C MET A 64 15.31 -15.41 -16.34
N GLU A 65 16.25 -16.32 -16.59
CA GLU A 65 16.34 -17.02 -17.86
C GLU A 65 15.12 -17.94 -18.07
N GLY A 66 14.53 -17.92 -19.25
CA GLY A 66 13.35 -18.72 -19.59
C GLY A 66 12.03 -18.21 -19.00
N VAL A 67 12.04 -17.16 -18.19
CA VAL A 67 10.83 -16.59 -17.58
C VAL A 67 10.41 -15.33 -18.33
N TRP A 68 9.12 -15.20 -18.65
CA TRP A 68 8.54 -13.97 -19.19
C TRP A 68 7.38 -13.49 -18.32
N CYS A 69 7.64 -12.42 -17.57
CA CYS A 69 6.65 -11.72 -16.78
C CYS A 69 5.98 -10.63 -17.63
N GLN A 70 4.66 -10.62 -17.65
CA GLN A 70 3.84 -9.71 -18.44
C GLN A 70 2.81 -9.03 -17.55
N ARG A 71 2.53 -7.75 -17.82
CA ARG A 71 1.63 -6.92 -16.98
C ARG A 71 0.19 -7.09 -17.37
N VAL A 72 -0.67 -7.13 -16.35
CA VAL A 72 -2.11 -7.20 -16.48
C VAL A 72 -2.76 -6.22 -15.51
N PHE A 73 -3.72 -5.43 -15.97
CA PHE A 73 -4.47 -4.47 -15.14
C PHE A 73 -5.95 -4.75 -15.21
N ALA A 74 -6.69 -4.36 -14.17
CA ALA A 74 -8.14 -4.42 -14.21
C ALA A 74 -8.66 -3.46 -15.29
N PRO A 75 -9.52 -3.93 -16.21
CA PRO A 75 -10.08 -3.06 -17.22
C PRO A 75 -11.10 -2.09 -16.59
N TRP A 76 -11.19 -0.88 -17.13
CA TRP A 76 -12.27 0.04 -16.80
C TRP A 76 -13.60 -0.51 -17.31
N GLY A 77 -14.73 -0.05 -16.74
CA GLY A 77 -16.04 -0.64 -17.00
C GLY A 77 -16.45 -0.72 -18.47
N ASP A 78 -16.15 0.31 -19.25
CA ASP A 78 -16.44 0.32 -20.69
C ASP A 78 -15.63 -0.75 -21.47
N MET A 79 -14.37 -0.92 -21.11
CA MET A 79 -13.52 -1.96 -21.69
C MET A 79 -13.98 -3.36 -21.27
N GLU A 80 -14.35 -3.54 -20.01
CA GLU A 80 -14.90 -4.80 -19.52
C GLU A 80 -16.18 -5.20 -20.28
N GLU A 81 -17.11 -4.26 -20.46
CA GLU A 81 -18.34 -4.49 -21.20
C GLU A 81 -18.07 -4.92 -22.65
N GLU A 82 -17.16 -4.24 -23.34
CA GLU A 82 -16.78 -4.58 -24.72
C GLU A 82 -16.06 -5.95 -24.79
N MET A 83 -15.20 -6.26 -23.81
CA MET A 83 -14.54 -7.58 -23.72
C MET A 83 -15.57 -8.69 -23.56
N ARG A 84 -16.51 -8.55 -22.61
CA ARG A 84 -17.60 -9.52 -22.40
C ARG A 84 -18.47 -9.69 -23.64
N ARG A 85 -18.83 -8.59 -24.31
CA ARG A 85 -19.62 -8.61 -25.55
C ARG A 85 -18.89 -9.31 -26.69
N ALA A 86 -17.57 -9.14 -26.80
CA ALA A 86 -16.77 -9.75 -27.84
C ALA A 86 -16.29 -11.18 -27.50
N GLY A 87 -16.59 -11.69 -26.31
CA GLY A 87 -16.04 -12.96 -25.82
C GLY A 87 -14.51 -12.94 -25.75
N MET A 88 -13.93 -11.78 -25.44
CA MET A 88 -12.48 -11.61 -25.34
C MET A 88 -12.05 -11.77 -23.88
N PRO A 89 -11.21 -12.76 -23.54
CA PRO A 89 -10.73 -12.95 -22.19
C PRO A 89 -9.74 -11.86 -21.79
N LEU A 90 -9.49 -11.71 -20.48
CA LEU A 90 -8.44 -10.84 -19.95
C LEU A 90 -7.07 -11.27 -20.48
N PHE A 91 -6.25 -10.31 -20.86
CA PHE A 91 -5.01 -10.52 -21.60
C PHE A 91 -3.84 -9.74 -21.00
N ALA A 92 -2.63 -10.20 -21.28
CA ALA A 92 -1.39 -9.56 -20.90
C ALA A 92 -0.99 -8.47 -21.93
N LEU A 93 -0.44 -7.33 -21.45
CA LEU A 93 -0.12 -6.20 -22.32
C LEU A 93 1.02 -6.47 -23.30
N GLU A 94 2.04 -7.24 -22.88
CA GLU A 94 3.24 -7.48 -23.70
C GLU A 94 2.96 -8.37 -24.91
N SER A 95 2.19 -9.45 -24.74
CA SER A 95 1.88 -10.41 -25.82
C SER A 95 0.50 -10.22 -26.43
N GLY A 96 -0.46 -9.68 -25.66
CA GLY A 96 -1.88 -9.66 -26.04
C GLY A 96 -2.58 -11.01 -25.88
N GLU A 97 -1.95 -11.99 -25.24
CA GLU A 97 -2.48 -13.34 -25.05
C GLU A 97 -3.31 -13.45 -23.78
N ALA A 98 -4.29 -14.36 -23.80
CA ALA A 98 -5.14 -14.63 -22.63
C ALA A 98 -4.32 -15.14 -21.45
N ILE A 99 -4.58 -14.62 -20.26
CA ILE A 99 -3.81 -15.02 -19.07
C ILE A 99 -4.16 -16.42 -18.56
N THR A 100 -5.21 -17.03 -19.06
CA THR A 100 -5.54 -18.44 -18.83
C THR A 100 -4.42 -19.39 -19.27
N ASP A 101 -3.64 -18.98 -20.28
CA ASP A 101 -2.55 -19.77 -20.89
C ASP A 101 -1.19 -19.56 -20.18
N PHE A 102 -1.20 -18.82 -19.05
CA PHE A 102 0.00 -18.56 -18.27
C PHE A 102 0.19 -19.60 -17.17
N ASP A 103 1.45 -19.80 -16.77
CA ASP A 103 1.80 -20.75 -15.71
C ASP A 103 1.42 -20.21 -14.32
N ILE A 104 1.63 -18.93 -14.12
CA ILE A 104 1.39 -18.24 -12.86
C ILE A 104 0.60 -16.94 -13.11
N VAL A 105 -0.44 -16.72 -12.32
CA VAL A 105 -1.22 -15.48 -12.25
C VAL A 105 -0.98 -14.86 -10.87
N ALA A 106 -0.16 -13.82 -10.82
CA ALA A 106 0.31 -13.21 -9.57
C ALA A 106 -0.30 -11.83 -9.35
N PHE A 107 -1.05 -11.64 -8.28
CA PHE A 107 -1.68 -10.38 -7.91
C PHE A 107 -0.83 -9.58 -6.92
N SER A 108 -0.55 -8.30 -7.24
CA SER A 108 0.02 -7.34 -6.31
C SER A 108 -1.09 -6.52 -5.65
N VAL A 109 -1.39 -6.79 -4.38
CA VAL A 109 -2.55 -6.27 -3.66
C VAL A 109 -2.10 -5.32 -2.54
N GLY A 110 -2.21 -4.02 -2.78
CA GLY A 110 -1.80 -3.00 -1.83
C GLY A 110 -2.90 -2.49 -0.90
N TYR A 111 -4.17 -2.78 -1.20
CA TYR A 111 -5.33 -2.20 -0.54
C TYR A 111 -6.53 -3.15 -0.57
N GLU A 112 -7.28 -3.25 0.51
CA GLU A 112 -8.33 -4.24 0.70
C GLU A 112 -9.55 -4.01 -0.23
N MET A 113 -9.83 -2.76 -0.59
CA MET A 113 -10.92 -2.44 -1.54
C MET A 113 -10.68 -2.95 -2.96
N ALA A 114 -9.47 -3.45 -3.25
CA ALA A 114 -9.15 -4.11 -4.51
C ALA A 114 -9.53 -5.61 -4.56
N PHE A 115 -9.99 -6.21 -3.45
CA PHE A 115 -10.34 -7.64 -3.41
C PHE A 115 -11.40 -8.04 -4.45
N PRO A 116 -12.51 -7.30 -4.66
CA PRO A 116 -13.48 -7.67 -5.70
C PRO A 116 -12.90 -7.66 -7.12
N ALA A 117 -11.91 -6.79 -7.39
CA ALA A 117 -11.26 -6.75 -8.69
C ALA A 117 -10.48 -8.04 -8.99
N ILE A 118 -9.95 -8.73 -7.96
CA ILE A 118 -9.28 -10.04 -8.14
C ILE A 118 -10.27 -11.06 -8.69
N LEU A 119 -11.46 -11.17 -8.10
CA LEU A 119 -12.50 -12.08 -8.57
C LEU A 119 -12.93 -11.74 -9.99
N ASN A 120 -13.13 -10.46 -10.26
CA ASN A 120 -13.53 -9.97 -11.58
C ASN A 120 -12.47 -10.25 -12.66
N MET A 121 -11.19 -10.09 -12.33
CA MET A 121 -10.08 -10.39 -13.25
C MET A 121 -9.96 -11.89 -13.53
N LEU A 122 -10.15 -12.75 -12.53
CA LEU A 122 -10.17 -14.21 -12.70
C LEU A 122 -11.33 -14.63 -13.59
N ASP A 123 -12.53 -14.12 -13.35
CA ASP A 123 -13.71 -14.38 -14.17
C ASP A 123 -13.55 -13.93 -15.63
N LEU A 124 -13.05 -12.70 -15.85
CA LEU A 124 -12.75 -12.20 -17.18
C LEU A 124 -11.67 -13.02 -17.90
N ALA A 125 -10.78 -13.65 -17.16
CA ALA A 125 -9.77 -14.56 -17.70
C ALA A 125 -10.30 -15.97 -17.96
N ASN A 126 -11.56 -16.28 -17.62
CA ASN A 126 -12.11 -17.65 -17.61
C ASN A 126 -11.31 -18.61 -16.69
N ILE A 127 -10.74 -18.10 -15.60
CA ILE A 127 -10.07 -18.87 -14.56
C ILE A 127 -11.08 -19.08 -13.43
N PRO A 128 -11.31 -20.32 -12.95
CA PRO A 128 -12.21 -20.55 -11.82
C PRO A 128 -11.81 -19.69 -10.61
N ILE A 129 -12.78 -18.97 -10.03
CA ILE A 129 -12.48 -18.04 -8.94
C ILE A 129 -12.02 -18.75 -7.66
N HIS A 130 -12.62 -19.91 -7.34
CA HIS A 130 -12.23 -20.68 -6.17
C HIS A 130 -10.97 -21.50 -6.41
N SER A 131 -10.03 -21.43 -5.46
CA SER A 131 -8.80 -22.22 -5.48
C SER A 131 -9.07 -23.73 -5.53
N ALA A 132 -10.12 -24.19 -4.85
CA ALA A 132 -10.52 -25.60 -4.81
C ALA A 132 -10.98 -26.15 -6.19
N GLU A 133 -11.47 -25.31 -7.08
CA GLU A 133 -11.89 -25.70 -8.44
C GLU A 133 -10.70 -25.81 -9.41
N ARG A 134 -9.58 -25.18 -9.09
CA ARG A 134 -8.34 -25.25 -9.87
C ARG A 134 -7.49 -26.44 -9.40
N THR A 135 -7.73 -27.61 -9.94
CA THR A 135 -7.06 -28.86 -9.54
C THR A 135 -5.69 -29.06 -10.19
N ALA A 136 -5.45 -28.43 -11.36
CA ALA A 136 -4.15 -28.48 -12.03
C ALA A 136 -3.16 -27.51 -11.38
N LEU A 137 -1.86 -27.79 -11.53
CA LEU A 137 -0.78 -26.90 -11.08
C LEU A 137 -0.77 -25.56 -11.81
N THR A 138 -1.26 -25.52 -13.05
CA THR A 138 -1.27 -24.37 -13.95
C THR A 138 -2.71 -24.05 -14.38
N PRO A 139 -3.16 -22.78 -14.33
CA PRO A 139 -2.47 -21.62 -13.74
C PRO A 139 -2.47 -21.66 -12.21
N LEU A 140 -1.34 -21.29 -11.62
CA LEU A 140 -1.21 -21.07 -10.18
C LEU A 140 -1.58 -19.63 -9.84
N VAL A 141 -2.54 -19.40 -8.95
CA VAL A 141 -2.98 -18.05 -8.54
C VAL A 141 -2.33 -17.66 -7.23
N ILE A 142 -1.57 -16.56 -7.27
CA ILE A 142 -0.77 -16.06 -6.14
C ILE A 142 -1.22 -14.64 -5.78
N ALA A 143 -1.23 -14.30 -4.50
CA ALA A 143 -1.36 -12.91 -4.05
C ALA A 143 -0.17 -12.49 -3.19
N GLY A 144 0.25 -11.24 -3.33
CA GLY A 144 1.25 -10.60 -2.49
C GLY A 144 0.94 -9.13 -2.31
N GLY A 145 1.68 -8.46 -1.43
CA GLY A 145 1.49 -7.03 -1.14
C GLY A 145 0.98 -6.74 0.26
N THR A 146 0.79 -5.45 0.56
CA THR A 146 0.54 -5.00 1.94
C THR A 146 -0.80 -5.47 2.51
N ALA A 147 -1.85 -5.60 1.67
CA ALA A 147 -3.14 -6.11 2.12
C ALA A 147 -3.08 -7.58 2.58
N MET A 148 -2.06 -8.33 2.16
CA MET A 148 -1.91 -9.75 2.51
C MET A 148 -1.47 -10.01 3.96
N TYR A 149 -1.22 -8.97 4.75
CA TYR A 149 -1.03 -9.16 6.20
C TYR A 149 -2.31 -9.55 6.94
N ASN A 150 -3.46 -9.47 6.27
CA ASN A 150 -4.66 -10.24 6.57
C ASN A 150 -5.22 -10.81 5.26
N ALA A 151 -4.78 -11.99 4.88
CA ALA A 151 -5.18 -12.66 3.64
C ALA A 151 -6.49 -13.46 3.76
N GLU A 152 -7.05 -13.59 4.97
CA GLU A 152 -8.22 -14.43 5.23
C GLU A 152 -9.46 -14.07 4.37
N PRO A 153 -9.78 -12.79 4.11
CA PRO A 153 -10.91 -12.44 3.26
C PRO A 153 -10.83 -13.00 1.83
N ILE A 154 -9.62 -13.25 1.31
CA ILE A 154 -9.43 -13.80 -0.05
C ILE A 154 -8.86 -15.23 -0.06
N ALA A 155 -8.79 -15.88 1.09
CA ALA A 155 -8.16 -17.18 1.26
C ALA A 155 -8.72 -18.27 0.32
N ASP A 156 -10.02 -18.22 0.01
CA ASP A 156 -10.69 -19.21 -0.85
C ASP A 156 -10.40 -18.99 -2.35
N PHE A 157 -9.84 -17.83 -2.74
CA PHE A 157 -9.67 -17.43 -4.14
C PHE A 157 -8.23 -17.51 -4.63
N VAL A 158 -7.26 -17.65 -3.73
CA VAL A 158 -5.83 -17.74 -4.07
C VAL A 158 -5.24 -19.08 -3.64
N ASP A 159 -4.26 -19.57 -4.39
CA ASP A 159 -3.63 -20.86 -4.08
C ASP A 159 -2.56 -20.69 -2.99
N LEU A 160 -1.86 -19.57 -3.01
CA LEU A 160 -0.90 -19.19 -1.98
C LEU A 160 -0.71 -17.66 -1.89
N VAL A 161 -0.16 -17.22 -0.78
CA VAL A 161 0.15 -15.82 -0.48
C VAL A 161 1.64 -15.67 -0.21
N SER A 162 2.26 -14.69 -0.88
CA SER A 162 3.64 -14.27 -0.66
C SER A 162 3.68 -13.10 0.33
N LEU A 163 4.30 -13.29 1.48
CA LEU A 163 4.33 -12.31 2.58
C LEU A 163 5.66 -11.59 2.66
N GLY A 164 5.60 -10.27 2.63
CA GLY A 164 6.76 -9.38 2.74
C GLY A 164 7.31 -8.92 1.40
N GLU A 165 8.62 -8.91 1.27
CA GLU A 165 9.34 -8.42 0.09
C GLU A 165 9.60 -9.58 -0.87
N GLY A 166 9.25 -9.36 -2.13
CA GLY A 166 9.11 -10.46 -3.09
C GLY A 166 10.35 -10.74 -3.93
N GLU A 167 11.42 -9.94 -3.86
CA GLU A 167 12.55 -10.04 -4.78
C GLU A 167 13.19 -11.43 -4.79
N ASP A 168 13.59 -11.92 -3.61
CA ASP A 168 14.19 -13.26 -3.50
C ASP A 168 13.10 -14.35 -3.51
N LEU A 169 12.00 -14.10 -2.78
CA LEU A 169 10.93 -15.10 -2.61
C LEU A 169 10.24 -15.45 -3.93
N THR A 170 10.05 -14.48 -4.81
CA THR A 170 9.44 -14.73 -6.12
C THR A 170 10.34 -15.62 -6.98
N VAL A 171 11.67 -15.40 -6.96
CA VAL A 171 12.62 -16.24 -7.68
C VAL A 171 12.59 -17.68 -7.16
N GLU A 172 12.67 -17.86 -5.83
CA GLU A 172 12.59 -19.18 -5.19
C GLU A 172 11.28 -19.91 -5.55
N LEU A 173 10.16 -19.21 -5.55
CA LEU A 173 8.85 -19.78 -5.84
C LEU A 173 8.71 -20.18 -7.33
N VAL A 174 9.19 -19.34 -8.24
CA VAL A 174 9.18 -19.63 -9.68
C VAL A 174 10.05 -20.85 -9.98
N GLU A 175 11.25 -20.94 -9.39
CA GLU A 175 12.12 -22.11 -9.57
C GLU A 175 11.50 -23.39 -8.98
N LEU A 176 10.83 -23.31 -7.83
CA LEU A 176 10.09 -24.44 -7.26
C LEU A 176 8.94 -24.89 -8.19
N HIS A 177 8.22 -23.93 -8.80
CA HIS A 177 7.16 -24.24 -9.76
C HIS A 177 7.72 -24.90 -11.03
N ARG A 178 8.86 -24.42 -11.55
CA ARG A 178 9.56 -25.04 -12.69
C ARG A 178 10.00 -26.47 -12.36
N GLN A 179 10.53 -26.70 -11.15
CA GLN A 179 10.88 -28.04 -10.69
C GLN A 179 9.65 -28.94 -10.64
N ALA A 180 8.56 -28.50 -10.03
CA ALA A 180 7.32 -29.27 -9.92
C ALA A 180 6.78 -29.68 -11.29
N ARG A 181 6.83 -28.77 -12.29
CA ARG A 181 6.43 -29.08 -13.67
C ARG A 181 7.33 -30.14 -14.32
N ARG A 182 8.66 -30.01 -14.15
CA ARG A 182 9.62 -31.00 -14.71
C ARG A 182 9.45 -32.39 -14.09
N GLU A 183 9.15 -32.43 -12.80
CA GLU A 183 9.02 -33.68 -12.04
C GLU A 183 7.58 -34.24 -12.04
N GLY A 184 6.62 -33.51 -12.62
CA GLY A 184 5.24 -33.94 -12.75
C GLY A 184 4.47 -33.97 -11.41
N TRP A 185 4.79 -33.05 -10.49
CA TRP A 185 4.10 -32.94 -9.21
C TRP A 185 2.64 -32.56 -9.40
N SER A 186 1.78 -33.09 -8.51
CA SER A 186 0.44 -32.56 -8.36
C SER A 186 0.46 -31.16 -7.73
N LYS A 187 -0.64 -30.42 -7.88
CA LYS A 187 -0.80 -29.12 -7.22
C LYS A 187 -0.64 -29.24 -5.70
N GLU A 188 -1.19 -30.28 -5.09
CA GLU A 188 -1.12 -30.52 -3.65
C GLU A 188 0.33 -30.76 -3.19
N GLU A 189 1.13 -31.53 -3.93
CA GLU A 189 2.55 -31.75 -3.65
C GLU A 189 3.32 -30.44 -3.72
N PHE A 190 3.06 -29.65 -4.76
CA PHE A 190 3.65 -28.32 -4.91
C PHE A 190 3.28 -27.39 -3.74
N LEU A 191 2.00 -27.30 -3.37
CA LEU A 191 1.54 -26.43 -2.28
C LEU A 191 2.16 -26.83 -0.93
N ARG A 192 2.31 -28.11 -0.65
CA ARG A 192 3.02 -28.60 0.54
C ARG A 192 4.50 -28.25 0.53
N ALA A 193 5.14 -28.29 -0.63
CA ALA A 193 6.53 -27.88 -0.77
C ALA A 193 6.68 -26.35 -0.64
N ALA A 194 5.80 -25.58 -1.28
CA ALA A 194 5.79 -24.11 -1.21
C ALA A 194 5.56 -23.60 0.21
N ALA A 195 4.70 -24.24 1.01
CA ALA A 195 4.46 -23.88 2.41
C ALA A 195 5.70 -23.97 3.31
N ARG A 196 6.76 -24.64 2.86
CA ARG A 196 8.05 -24.72 3.57
C ARG A 196 8.98 -23.55 3.26
N LEU A 197 8.69 -22.79 2.19
CA LEU A 197 9.45 -21.57 1.87
C LEU A 197 9.07 -20.49 2.88
N PRO A 198 10.05 -19.88 3.57
CA PRO A 198 9.77 -18.79 4.51
C PRO A 198 9.06 -17.62 3.79
N GLY A 199 7.92 -17.19 4.32
CA GLY A 199 7.12 -16.12 3.74
C GLY A 199 5.97 -16.61 2.84
N ILE A 200 5.80 -17.91 2.63
CA ILE A 200 4.66 -18.45 1.87
C ILE A 200 3.58 -18.95 2.84
N TYR A 201 2.40 -18.37 2.71
CA TYR A 201 1.17 -18.81 3.35
C TYR A 201 0.28 -19.52 2.31
N VAL A 202 -0.10 -20.77 2.58
CA VAL A 202 -0.98 -21.58 1.73
C VAL A 202 -2.32 -21.76 2.46
N PRO A 203 -3.37 -20.97 2.15
CA PRO A 203 -4.61 -20.95 2.92
C PRO A 203 -5.29 -22.31 3.07
N SER A 204 -5.24 -23.16 2.02
CA SER A 204 -5.84 -24.50 2.02
C SER A 204 -5.20 -25.48 3.02
N LEU A 205 -4.03 -25.15 3.57
CA LEU A 205 -3.35 -25.96 4.60
C LEU A 205 -3.67 -25.52 6.04
N TYR A 206 -4.71 -24.70 6.24
CA TYR A 206 -5.13 -24.24 7.57
C TYR A 206 -6.63 -24.39 7.75
N ASP A 207 -7.03 -25.15 8.77
CA ASP A 207 -8.43 -25.22 9.20
C ASP A 207 -8.72 -24.10 10.19
N VAL A 208 -9.79 -23.35 9.93
CA VAL A 208 -10.25 -22.26 10.80
C VAL A 208 -11.59 -22.64 11.41
N THR A 209 -11.69 -22.59 12.73
CA THR A 209 -12.94 -22.82 13.46
C THR A 209 -13.36 -21.58 14.24
N TYR A 210 -14.64 -21.50 14.58
CA TYR A 210 -15.22 -20.33 15.24
C TYR A 210 -15.98 -20.74 16.50
N HIS A 211 -16.00 -19.86 17.49
CA HIS A 211 -16.90 -19.93 18.65
C HIS A 211 -18.33 -19.55 18.25
N ASP A 212 -19.29 -19.83 19.14
CA ASP A 212 -20.70 -19.49 18.92
C ASP A 212 -20.94 -17.98 18.80
N ASP A 213 -20.08 -17.16 19.40
CA ASP A 213 -20.12 -15.69 19.30
C ASP A 213 -19.50 -15.15 17.99
N GLY A 214 -19.00 -16.03 17.13
CA GLY A 214 -18.40 -15.67 15.86
C GLY A 214 -16.91 -15.32 15.93
N THR A 215 -16.27 -15.31 17.11
CA THR A 215 -14.81 -15.11 17.21
C THR A 215 -14.06 -16.36 16.73
N VAL A 216 -12.80 -16.19 16.28
CA VAL A 216 -11.97 -17.32 15.83
C VAL A 216 -11.61 -18.20 17.03
N ALA A 217 -11.97 -19.48 16.98
CA ALA A 217 -11.68 -20.47 18.03
C ALA A 217 -10.31 -21.11 17.85
N ALA A 218 -9.96 -21.51 16.62
CA ALA A 218 -8.66 -22.09 16.31
C ALA A 218 -8.28 -21.87 14.84
N ILE A 219 -6.97 -21.82 14.59
CA ILE A 219 -6.34 -21.86 13.26
C ILE A 219 -5.32 -23.01 13.32
N THR A 220 -5.65 -24.13 12.68
CA THR A 220 -4.88 -25.38 12.79
C THR A 220 -4.16 -25.68 11.48
N PRO A 221 -2.81 -25.63 11.44
CA PRO A 221 -2.05 -26.01 10.26
C PRO A 221 -2.15 -27.53 10.01
N ARG A 222 -2.17 -27.90 8.73
CA ARG A 222 -2.17 -29.30 8.25
C ARG A 222 -0.93 -29.58 7.41
N ASP A 223 -0.65 -30.86 7.18
CA ASP A 223 0.37 -31.36 6.23
C ASP A 223 1.78 -30.76 6.42
N GLY A 224 2.12 -30.42 7.66
CA GLY A 224 3.43 -29.85 8.00
C GLY A 224 3.58 -28.35 7.67
N ALA A 225 2.48 -27.66 7.40
CA ALA A 225 2.50 -26.19 7.30
C ALA A 225 2.92 -25.55 8.64
N PRO A 226 3.66 -24.44 8.63
CA PRO A 226 4.12 -23.79 9.86
C PRO A 226 2.94 -23.16 10.61
N ALA A 227 2.93 -23.23 11.94
CA ALA A 227 1.90 -22.56 12.75
C ALA A 227 1.87 -21.04 12.53
N VAL A 228 3.03 -20.44 12.24
CA VAL A 228 3.19 -19.01 11.95
C VAL A 228 4.09 -18.84 10.74
N VAL A 229 3.62 -18.11 9.75
CA VAL A 229 4.37 -17.71 8.57
C VAL A 229 4.94 -16.32 8.81
N THR A 230 6.26 -16.23 8.90
CA THR A 230 6.95 -14.94 9.05
C THR A 230 7.30 -14.36 7.68
N LYS A 231 7.04 -13.07 7.49
CA LYS A 231 7.36 -12.36 6.24
C LYS A 231 8.83 -12.50 5.83
N ARG A 232 9.09 -12.44 4.53
CA ARG A 232 10.45 -12.27 3.96
C ARG A 232 10.81 -10.79 3.88
N ILE A 233 12.11 -10.52 3.96
CA ILE A 233 12.69 -9.18 3.72
C ILE A 233 13.96 -9.29 2.89
N VAL A 234 14.22 -8.28 2.09
CA VAL A 234 15.55 -8.02 1.52
C VAL A 234 16.43 -7.47 2.65
N ARG A 235 17.52 -8.17 2.96
CA ARG A 235 18.41 -7.76 4.08
C ARG A 235 19.37 -6.66 3.68
N ASP A 236 19.89 -6.72 2.46
CA ASP A 236 20.89 -5.80 1.91
C ASP A 236 20.26 -5.07 0.72
N MET A 237 19.91 -3.80 0.93
CA MET A 237 19.24 -2.97 -0.09
C MET A 237 20.17 -2.63 -1.27
N ASP A 238 21.48 -2.66 -1.06
CA ASP A 238 22.46 -2.38 -2.12
C ASP A 238 22.58 -3.52 -3.12
N LYS A 239 22.25 -4.75 -2.68
CA LYS A 239 22.18 -5.92 -3.55
C LYS A 239 20.82 -6.15 -4.18
N SER A 240 19.81 -5.42 -3.71
CA SER A 240 18.45 -5.53 -4.23
C SER A 240 18.34 -4.90 -5.61
N PHE A 241 17.64 -5.59 -6.51
CA PHE A 241 17.33 -5.06 -7.83
C PHE A 241 16.62 -3.69 -7.74
N PHE A 242 17.04 -2.78 -8.62
CA PHE A 242 16.35 -1.51 -8.85
C PHE A 242 16.19 -1.28 -10.36
N PRO A 243 14.98 -0.89 -10.85
CA PRO A 243 14.69 -0.74 -12.27
C PRO A 243 15.21 0.60 -12.82
N THR A 244 16.51 0.68 -13.16
CA THR A 244 17.08 1.86 -13.83
C THR A 244 16.55 2.03 -15.26
N LYS A 245 16.21 0.92 -15.94
CA LYS A 245 15.47 0.91 -17.20
C LYS A 245 13.98 0.74 -16.91
N THR A 246 13.35 1.82 -16.47
CA THR A 246 11.94 1.78 -16.11
C THR A 246 11.04 1.84 -17.34
N ILE A 247 9.93 1.11 -17.32
CA ILE A 247 8.92 1.23 -18.38
C ILE A 247 8.35 2.64 -18.36
N VAL A 248 8.35 3.30 -19.53
CA VAL A 248 7.77 4.62 -19.71
C VAL A 248 6.34 4.47 -20.27
N PRO A 249 5.30 4.83 -19.50
CA PRO A 249 3.91 4.67 -19.93
C PRO A 249 3.57 5.46 -21.19
N SER A 250 2.69 4.90 -22.00
CA SER A 250 2.17 5.57 -23.21
C SER A 250 1.04 6.58 -22.93
N THR A 251 0.61 6.69 -21.68
CA THR A 251 -0.43 7.63 -21.21
C THR A 251 -0.03 8.18 -19.84
N GLU A 252 -0.61 9.32 -19.48
CA GLU A 252 -0.39 9.95 -18.18
C GLU A 252 -0.76 9.01 -17.02
N ILE A 253 0.11 8.90 -16.04
CA ILE A 253 -0.07 8.11 -14.83
C ILE A 253 0.05 8.98 -13.58
N VAL A 254 -0.30 8.44 -12.40
CA VAL A 254 -0.27 9.20 -11.13
C VAL A 254 1.17 9.58 -10.71
N GLN A 255 2.12 8.65 -10.87
CA GLN A 255 3.53 8.85 -10.54
C GLN A 255 4.39 8.84 -11.81
N ASP A 256 4.22 9.89 -12.64
CA ASP A 256 4.92 10.04 -13.94
C ASP A 256 6.32 10.64 -13.75
N ARG A 257 7.19 9.90 -13.05
CA ARG A 257 8.52 10.32 -12.60
C ARG A 257 9.42 9.15 -12.21
N VAL A 258 10.70 9.39 -12.03
CA VAL A 258 11.61 8.44 -11.38
C VAL A 258 11.31 8.40 -9.90
N MET A 259 10.92 7.24 -9.37
CA MET A 259 10.77 7.01 -7.93
C MET A 259 12.02 6.31 -7.41
N LEU A 260 12.90 7.05 -6.74
CA LEU A 260 14.14 6.55 -6.18
C LEU A 260 13.93 6.09 -4.74
N GLU A 261 13.94 4.77 -4.51
CA GLU A 261 13.75 4.17 -3.19
C GLU A 261 15.03 4.28 -2.36
N LEU A 262 15.01 5.09 -1.29
CA LEU A 262 16.16 5.34 -0.42
C LEU A 262 16.34 4.26 0.64
N PHE A 263 15.25 3.83 1.24
CA PHE A 263 15.21 2.81 2.29
C PHE A 263 13.82 2.23 2.47
N ARG A 264 13.76 1.07 3.10
CA ARG A 264 12.52 0.41 3.53
C ARG A 264 12.41 0.38 5.04
N GLY A 265 11.18 0.39 5.54
CA GLY A 265 10.88 0.45 6.95
C GLY A 265 10.73 1.89 7.46
N CYS A 266 10.48 2.02 8.76
CA CYS A 266 10.34 3.32 9.43
C CYS A 266 10.87 3.21 10.86
N ILE A 267 11.70 4.17 11.26
CA ILE A 267 12.23 4.25 12.64
C ILE A 267 11.18 4.70 13.64
N ARG A 268 10.11 5.34 13.16
CA ARG A 268 9.07 5.92 13.99
C ARG A 268 8.13 4.86 14.53
N GLY A 269 7.46 5.19 15.62
CA GLY A 269 6.57 4.26 16.34
C GLY A 269 5.11 4.72 16.33
N CYS A 270 4.63 5.36 15.24
CA CYS A 270 3.22 5.77 15.15
C CYS A 270 2.30 4.57 15.31
N ARG A 271 1.46 4.56 16.36
CA ARG A 271 0.70 3.40 16.85
C ARG A 271 -0.40 2.92 15.91
N PHE A 272 -0.87 3.80 15.04
CA PHE A 272 -1.89 3.51 14.03
C PHE A 272 -1.32 2.99 12.70
N CYS A 273 -0.04 3.22 12.42
CA CYS A 273 0.52 3.10 11.09
C CYS A 273 0.94 1.66 10.76
N GLN A 274 0.16 0.94 9.95
CA GLN A 274 0.49 -0.43 9.52
C GLN A 274 1.85 -0.48 8.80
N ALA A 275 2.11 0.43 7.85
CA ALA A 275 3.37 0.48 7.13
C ALA A 275 4.58 0.63 8.07
N GLY A 276 4.44 1.41 9.15
CA GLY A 276 5.46 1.58 10.18
C GLY A 276 5.83 0.29 10.92
N TYR A 277 5.00 -0.74 10.89
CA TYR A 277 5.26 -2.05 11.51
C TYR A 277 5.59 -3.12 10.48
N VAL A 278 4.81 -3.23 9.41
CA VAL A 278 4.98 -4.32 8.44
C VAL A 278 6.23 -4.19 7.58
N TYR A 279 6.80 -2.99 7.44
CA TYR A 279 8.07 -2.79 6.73
C TYR A 279 9.32 -2.78 7.64
N ARG A 280 9.19 -2.96 8.96
CA ARG A 280 10.35 -3.10 9.87
C ARG A 280 11.16 -4.35 9.57
N PRO A 281 12.49 -4.32 9.82
CA PRO A 281 13.33 -3.22 10.28
C PRO A 281 13.64 -2.21 9.18
N VAL A 282 14.27 -1.08 9.54
CA VAL A 282 14.80 -0.13 8.55
C VAL A 282 16.04 -0.72 7.89
N ARG A 283 16.16 -0.55 6.58
CA ARG A 283 17.31 -0.95 5.76
C ARG A 283 17.53 0.11 4.70
N ASN A 284 18.69 0.72 4.74
CA ASN A 284 19.06 1.83 3.87
C ASN A 284 19.76 1.30 2.61
N ARG A 285 19.56 1.98 1.49
CA ARG A 285 20.42 1.90 0.31
C ARG A 285 21.54 2.91 0.46
N SER A 286 22.74 2.60 -0.01
CA SER A 286 23.87 3.53 0.02
C SER A 286 23.58 4.77 -0.83
N ARG A 287 24.13 5.90 -0.40
CA ARG A 287 23.99 7.19 -1.09
C ARG A 287 24.50 7.11 -2.52
N GLU A 288 25.62 6.47 -2.71
CA GLU A 288 26.32 6.30 -3.98
C GLU A 288 25.42 5.58 -5.00
N LEU A 289 24.79 4.46 -4.59
CA LEU A 289 23.85 3.75 -5.45
C LEU A 289 22.57 4.53 -5.70
N CYS A 290 22.07 5.24 -4.70
CA CYS A 290 20.91 6.13 -4.90
C CYS A 290 21.22 7.20 -5.95
N ALA A 291 22.37 7.87 -5.86
CA ALA A 291 22.77 8.88 -6.85
C ALA A 291 22.92 8.27 -8.24
N GLN A 292 23.64 7.15 -8.35
CA GLN A 292 23.81 6.43 -9.61
C GLN A 292 22.48 6.05 -10.24
N TYR A 293 21.58 5.39 -9.50
CA TYR A 293 20.28 4.94 -10.02
C TYR A 293 19.37 6.09 -10.41
N GLY A 294 19.39 7.21 -9.69
CA GLY A 294 18.65 8.41 -10.05
C GLY A 294 19.08 8.97 -11.41
N VAL A 295 20.39 9.08 -11.63
CA VAL A 295 20.98 9.54 -12.89
C VAL A 295 20.70 8.56 -14.05
N GLU A 296 20.93 7.27 -13.84
CA GLU A 296 20.72 6.24 -14.86
C GLU A 296 19.23 6.20 -15.28
N ALA A 297 18.32 6.17 -14.31
CA ALA A 297 16.88 6.09 -14.60
C ALA A 297 16.35 7.34 -15.33
N CYS A 298 16.84 8.54 -14.99
CA CYS A 298 16.49 9.75 -15.75
C CYS A 298 17.05 9.75 -17.16
N ASN A 299 18.31 9.33 -17.35
CA ASN A 299 18.92 9.28 -18.67
C ASN A 299 18.23 8.27 -19.60
N ASP A 300 17.80 7.14 -19.05
CA ASP A 300 17.13 6.10 -19.81
C ASP A 300 15.67 6.47 -20.14
N SER A 301 14.90 6.96 -19.16
CA SER A 301 13.47 7.24 -19.31
C SER A 301 13.16 8.60 -19.92
N GLY A 302 14.05 9.58 -19.77
CA GLY A 302 13.79 10.97 -20.14
C GLY A 302 12.92 11.73 -19.16
N TYR A 303 12.59 11.17 -17.99
CA TYR A 303 11.82 11.87 -16.96
C TYR A 303 12.52 13.12 -16.45
N GLN A 304 11.73 14.16 -16.19
CA GLN A 304 12.20 15.47 -15.69
C GLN A 304 11.95 15.67 -14.20
N GLU A 305 11.63 14.60 -13.48
CA GLU A 305 11.47 14.63 -12.02
C GLU A 305 12.03 13.35 -11.39
N VAL A 306 12.80 13.51 -10.32
CA VAL A 306 13.21 12.44 -9.40
C VAL A 306 12.54 12.66 -8.06
N THR A 307 11.80 11.68 -7.60
CA THR A 307 11.21 11.66 -6.27
C THR A 307 12.01 10.75 -5.36
N LEU A 308 12.54 11.30 -4.27
CA LEU A 308 13.21 10.54 -3.22
C LEU A 308 12.13 9.86 -2.35
N SER A 309 11.96 8.55 -2.53
CA SER A 309 10.84 7.79 -1.95
C SER A 309 11.25 6.97 -0.74
N SER A 310 10.47 7.10 0.34
CA SER A 310 10.51 6.25 1.53
C SER A 310 9.29 6.54 2.41
N LEU A 311 9.12 5.80 3.51
CA LEU A 311 8.07 6.08 4.50
C LEU A 311 8.35 7.36 5.33
N SER A 312 9.58 7.84 5.37
CA SER A 312 9.98 9.05 6.12
C SER A 312 11.28 9.60 5.57
N THR A 313 11.24 10.25 4.42
CA THR A 313 12.42 10.65 3.64
C THR A 313 13.40 11.53 4.43
N SER A 314 12.90 12.40 5.29
CA SER A 314 13.72 13.23 6.18
C SER A 314 14.51 12.44 7.24
N ASP A 315 14.23 11.15 7.42
CA ASP A 315 14.96 10.26 8.33
C ASP A 315 16.09 9.48 7.65
N TYR A 316 16.32 9.67 6.33
CA TYR A 316 17.47 9.10 5.63
C TYR A 316 18.75 9.81 6.06
N PRO A 317 19.74 9.11 6.67
CA PRO A 317 20.89 9.77 7.28
C PRO A 317 21.70 10.66 6.31
N PRO A 318 22.11 10.19 5.10
CA PRO A 318 22.86 11.02 4.15
C PRO A 318 21.96 11.77 3.15
N LEU A 319 20.78 12.27 3.58
CA LEU A 319 19.83 12.94 2.67
C LEU A 319 20.42 14.21 2.04
N THR A 320 21.11 15.01 2.86
CA THR A 320 21.69 16.28 2.41
C THR A 320 22.78 16.03 1.38
N GLU A 321 23.67 15.10 1.66
CA GLU A 321 24.78 14.70 0.79
C GLU A 321 24.27 14.08 -0.51
N LEU A 322 23.19 13.31 -0.48
CA LEU A 322 22.55 12.78 -1.68
C LEU A 322 21.96 13.91 -2.55
N CYS A 323 21.31 14.89 -1.92
CA CYS A 323 20.79 16.06 -2.66
C CYS A 323 21.94 16.86 -3.32
N ASP A 324 23.07 17.03 -2.61
CA ASP A 324 24.25 17.73 -3.13
C ASP A 324 24.87 16.98 -4.33
N GLU A 325 24.89 15.66 -4.28
CA GLU A 325 25.42 14.82 -5.35
C GLU A 325 24.54 14.83 -6.59
N LEU A 326 23.21 14.86 -6.42
CA LEU A 326 22.25 14.91 -7.53
C LEU A 326 22.10 16.33 -8.13
N GLU A 327 22.38 17.39 -7.37
CA GLU A 327 22.13 18.78 -7.78
C GLU A 327 22.80 19.18 -9.11
N PRO A 328 24.09 18.88 -9.38
CA PRO A 328 24.73 19.22 -10.66
C PRO A 328 24.04 18.58 -11.87
N PHE A 329 23.67 17.30 -11.75
CA PHE A 329 22.91 16.58 -12.79
C PHE A 329 21.53 17.21 -13.00
N CYS A 330 20.80 17.47 -11.90
CA CYS A 330 19.47 18.07 -11.95
C CYS A 330 19.49 19.47 -12.61
N GLN A 331 20.50 20.30 -12.31
CA GLN A 331 20.65 21.61 -12.93
C GLN A 331 20.98 21.51 -14.43
N GLN A 332 21.93 20.65 -14.80
CA GLN A 332 22.36 20.48 -16.18
C GLN A 332 21.24 19.94 -17.08
N ARG A 333 20.42 19.02 -16.57
CA ARG A 333 19.36 18.33 -17.32
C ARG A 333 17.98 18.91 -17.11
N HIS A 334 17.83 19.95 -16.29
CA HIS A 334 16.55 20.54 -15.91
C HIS A 334 15.58 19.52 -15.25
N VAL A 335 16.13 18.62 -14.43
CA VAL A 335 15.38 17.62 -13.66
C VAL A 335 15.02 18.21 -12.30
N ASN A 336 13.75 18.07 -11.89
CA ASN A 336 13.29 18.49 -10.57
C ASN A 336 13.54 17.39 -9.54
N LEU A 337 14.02 17.78 -8.35
CA LEU A 337 14.12 16.88 -7.20
C LEU A 337 12.92 17.09 -6.28
N SER A 338 12.23 16.01 -5.91
CA SER A 338 11.00 16.03 -5.11
C SER A 338 11.13 15.16 -3.85
N LEU A 339 10.62 15.64 -2.73
CA LEU A 339 10.66 15.01 -1.41
C LEU A 339 9.24 14.95 -0.83
N PRO A 340 8.42 13.95 -1.18
CA PRO A 340 7.01 13.93 -0.81
C PRO A 340 6.75 13.63 0.68
N SER A 341 7.64 12.89 1.35
CA SER A 341 7.44 12.37 2.71
C SER A 341 8.28 13.14 3.75
N LEU A 342 8.14 14.46 3.75
CA LEU A 342 8.81 15.31 4.74
C LEU A 342 8.01 15.36 6.04
N ARG A 343 8.71 15.15 7.16
CA ARG A 343 8.16 15.34 8.49
C ARG A 343 8.35 16.78 8.96
N ALA A 344 7.39 17.26 9.75
CA ALA A 344 7.44 18.62 10.27
C ALA A 344 8.58 18.84 11.28
N ASP A 345 9.05 17.80 11.98
CA ASP A 345 10.14 17.85 12.96
C ASP A 345 11.56 17.89 12.33
N ASN A 346 11.70 17.57 11.02
CA ASN A 346 13.00 17.52 10.32
C ASN A 346 13.06 18.43 9.08
N PHE A 347 12.27 19.51 9.07
CA PHE A 347 12.21 20.43 7.94
C PHE A 347 13.19 21.60 8.12
N SER A 348 14.26 21.68 7.31
CA SER A 348 15.29 22.70 7.41
C SER A 348 15.27 23.71 6.24
N MET A 349 15.74 24.93 6.49
CA MET A 349 15.91 25.98 5.44
C MET A 349 16.85 25.52 4.33
N SER A 350 17.97 24.88 4.67
CA SER A 350 18.95 24.41 3.69
C SER A 350 18.35 23.36 2.74
N LEU A 351 17.56 22.43 3.25
CA LEU A 351 16.83 21.46 2.43
C LEU A 351 15.81 22.15 1.53
N MET A 352 15.10 23.15 2.08
CA MET A 352 14.11 23.91 1.33
C MET A 352 14.71 24.74 0.19
N GLU A 353 15.85 25.39 0.40
CA GLU A 353 16.54 26.19 -0.62
C GLU A 353 16.97 25.35 -1.82
N ARG A 354 17.38 24.10 -1.58
CA ARG A 354 17.73 23.11 -2.61
C ARG A 354 16.51 22.69 -3.43
N LEU A 355 15.37 22.45 -2.76
CA LEU A 355 14.10 22.11 -3.41
C LEU A 355 13.44 23.31 -4.11
N ALA A 356 13.67 24.52 -3.61
CA ALA A 356 13.01 25.75 -4.09
C ALA A 356 13.52 26.27 -5.44
N LYS A 357 14.59 25.69 -6.00
CA LYS A 357 15.08 26.03 -7.34
C LYS A 357 14.12 25.56 -8.45
N GLY A 358 13.19 24.63 -8.12
CA GLY A 358 12.12 24.18 -9.00
C GLY A 358 10.80 24.95 -8.81
N ARG A 359 9.71 24.44 -9.40
CA ARG A 359 8.35 24.99 -9.26
C ARG A 359 7.87 24.82 -7.82
N LYS A 360 7.57 25.92 -7.10
CA LYS A 360 7.04 25.88 -5.74
C LYS A 360 5.61 25.36 -5.75
N THR A 361 5.44 24.10 -5.42
CA THR A 361 4.14 23.46 -5.12
C THR A 361 3.80 23.66 -3.64
N GLY A 362 2.56 23.39 -3.24
CA GLY A 362 2.18 23.42 -1.82
C GLY A 362 2.91 22.36 -1.01
N LEU A 363 3.12 22.62 0.28
CA LEU A 363 3.67 21.67 1.23
C LEU A 363 2.57 20.88 1.92
N THR A 364 2.86 19.63 2.24
CA THR A 364 1.95 18.74 2.95
C THR A 364 2.60 18.28 4.25
N PHE A 365 1.90 18.47 5.36
CA PHE A 365 2.27 17.96 6.68
C PHE A 365 1.15 17.09 7.24
N ALA A 366 1.51 16.08 8.00
CA ALA A 366 0.59 15.15 8.62
C ALA A 366 0.75 15.15 10.15
N PRO A 367 0.21 16.14 10.87
CA PRO A 367 0.20 16.12 12.34
C PRO A 367 -0.69 15.00 12.90
N GLU A 368 -1.67 14.51 12.14
CA GLU A 368 -2.61 13.42 12.41
C GLU A 368 -3.63 13.71 13.50
N ALA A 369 -3.32 14.56 14.48
CA ALA A 369 -4.23 14.92 15.58
C ALA A 369 -4.15 16.41 15.92
N GLY A 370 -5.26 17.00 16.39
CA GLY A 370 -5.39 18.43 16.67
C GLY A 370 -4.62 18.88 17.91
N THR A 371 -4.53 18.05 18.95
CA THR A 371 -3.89 18.40 20.23
C THR A 371 -2.57 17.65 20.44
N GLN A 372 -1.70 18.19 21.30
CA GLN A 372 -0.47 17.49 21.68
C GLN A 372 -0.80 16.20 22.43
N ARG A 373 -1.78 16.24 23.34
CA ARG A 373 -2.23 15.05 24.06
C ARG A 373 -2.51 13.88 23.10
N LEU A 374 -3.31 14.13 22.08
CA LEU A 374 -3.70 13.06 21.15
C LEU A 374 -2.53 12.67 20.23
N ARG A 375 -1.63 13.60 19.85
CA ARG A 375 -0.39 13.26 19.15
C ARG A 375 0.51 12.34 19.98
N ASP A 376 0.54 12.51 21.31
CA ASP A 376 1.28 11.63 22.23
C ASP A 376 0.63 10.25 22.32
N VAL A 377 -0.71 10.18 22.39
CA VAL A 377 -1.47 8.92 22.35
C VAL A 377 -1.12 8.10 21.10
N ILE A 378 -1.11 8.72 19.93
CA ILE A 378 -0.78 8.02 18.68
C ILE A 378 0.73 7.90 18.41
N ASN A 379 1.56 8.39 19.31
CA ASN A 379 3.03 8.40 19.22
C ASN A 379 3.55 9.03 17.93
N LYS A 380 2.96 10.17 17.52
CA LYS A 380 3.37 10.86 16.30
C LYS A 380 4.75 11.53 16.45
N ASN A 381 5.13 11.89 17.68
CA ASN A 381 6.40 12.54 18.02
C ASN A 381 6.67 13.80 17.16
N VAL A 382 5.64 14.60 16.95
CA VAL A 382 5.71 15.93 16.32
C VAL A 382 5.02 16.91 17.26
N THR A 383 5.73 17.93 17.70
CA THR A 383 5.16 18.97 18.55
C THR A 383 4.41 20.02 17.72
N GLN A 384 3.55 20.78 18.37
CA GLN A 384 2.91 21.92 17.71
C GLN A 384 3.96 22.94 17.22
N GLU A 385 5.00 23.16 18.01
CA GLU A 385 6.05 24.12 17.62
C GLU A 385 6.86 23.63 16.42
N ASP A 386 7.19 22.34 16.31
CA ASP A 386 7.84 21.76 15.12
C ASP A 386 7.02 22.06 13.86
N LEU A 387 5.71 21.85 13.91
CA LEU A 387 4.82 22.16 12.79
C LEU A 387 4.80 23.64 12.45
N LEU A 388 4.62 24.50 13.47
CA LEU A 388 4.55 25.94 13.26
C LEU A 388 5.88 26.51 12.75
N GLN A 389 7.03 26.02 13.26
CA GLN A 389 8.34 26.42 12.79
C GLN A 389 8.57 25.99 11.34
N SER A 390 8.16 24.79 10.97
CA SER A 390 8.23 24.31 9.58
C SER A 390 7.36 25.16 8.64
N CYS A 391 6.16 25.54 9.10
CA CYS A 391 5.29 26.45 8.36
C CYS A 391 5.90 27.85 8.21
N ARG A 392 6.49 28.44 9.28
CA ARG A 392 7.18 29.75 9.21
C ARG A 392 8.33 29.69 8.21
N THR A 393 9.14 28.65 8.27
CA THR A 393 10.25 28.42 7.35
C THR A 393 9.76 28.36 5.90
N ALA A 394 8.69 27.60 5.64
CA ALA A 394 8.09 27.49 4.32
C ALA A 394 7.55 28.84 3.80
N PHE A 395 6.85 29.58 4.63
CA PHE A 395 6.27 30.89 4.26
C PHE A 395 7.34 31.96 4.03
N ALA A 396 8.40 31.98 4.82
CA ALA A 396 9.57 32.82 4.60
C ALA A 396 10.25 32.49 3.25
N GLY A 397 10.31 31.20 2.89
CA GLY A 397 10.79 30.72 1.59
C GLY A 397 9.83 30.96 0.41
N GLY A 398 8.67 31.62 0.65
CA GLY A 398 7.74 32.05 -0.40
C GLY A 398 6.67 31.02 -0.79
N TYR A 399 6.49 29.94 -0.01
CA TYR A 399 5.33 29.07 -0.17
C TYR A 399 4.07 29.79 0.31
N SER A 400 2.94 29.54 -0.34
CA SER A 400 1.65 30.14 -0.02
C SER A 400 0.51 29.12 0.09
N ALA A 401 0.82 27.83 0.05
CA ALA A 401 -0.15 26.75 0.23
C ALA A 401 0.41 25.68 1.16
N VAL A 402 -0.40 25.29 2.15
CA VAL A 402 -0.09 24.19 3.08
C VAL A 402 -1.30 23.29 3.20
N LYS A 403 -1.09 21.97 3.09
CA LYS A 403 -2.08 20.96 3.35
C LYS A 403 -1.75 20.21 4.65
N LEU A 404 -2.74 20.07 5.52
CA LEU A 404 -2.63 19.41 6.80
C LEU A 404 -3.53 18.18 6.83
N TYR A 405 -2.95 17.00 7.10
CA TYR A 405 -3.69 15.76 7.24
C TYR A 405 -3.93 15.40 8.71
N PHE A 406 -5.16 14.95 9.00
CA PHE A 406 -5.60 14.49 10.30
C PHE A 406 -6.45 13.23 10.18
N MET A 407 -6.61 12.52 11.29
CA MET A 407 -7.58 11.45 11.46
C MET A 407 -8.62 11.84 12.49
N LEU A 408 -9.87 11.39 12.29
CA LEU A 408 -10.95 11.45 13.26
C LEU A 408 -11.31 10.04 13.72
N GLY A 409 -11.71 9.89 14.98
CA GLY A 409 -12.03 8.58 15.56
C GLY A 409 -10.85 7.83 16.14
N LEU A 410 -9.75 8.51 16.43
CA LEU A 410 -8.59 7.93 17.10
C LEU A 410 -8.94 7.46 18.52
N PRO A 411 -8.29 6.40 19.04
CA PRO A 411 -8.47 5.99 20.42
C PRO A 411 -8.27 7.15 21.40
N THR A 412 -9.16 7.30 22.37
CA THR A 412 -9.19 8.36 23.39
C THR A 412 -9.50 9.79 22.87
N GLU A 413 -9.84 9.96 21.58
CA GLU A 413 -10.16 11.28 21.02
C GLU A 413 -11.41 11.89 21.66
N THR A 414 -11.31 13.17 22.04
CA THR A 414 -12.41 13.99 22.59
C THR A 414 -12.79 15.11 21.63
N ASP A 415 -13.89 15.81 21.90
CA ASP A 415 -14.32 16.96 21.10
C ASP A 415 -13.28 18.10 21.13
N GLU A 416 -12.56 18.27 22.26
CA GLU A 416 -11.45 19.23 22.35
C GLU A 416 -10.32 18.89 21.40
N ASP A 417 -10.04 17.61 21.16
CA ASP A 417 -9.02 17.19 20.20
C ASP A 417 -9.45 17.49 18.76
N VAL A 418 -10.73 17.30 18.46
CA VAL A 418 -11.32 17.64 17.16
C VAL A 418 -11.27 19.15 16.92
N LEU A 419 -11.70 19.96 17.90
CA LEU A 419 -11.64 21.41 17.85
C LEU A 419 -10.20 21.93 17.76
N GLY A 420 -9.25 21.23 18.37
CA GLY A 420 -7.82 21.50 18.28
C GLY A 420 -7.28 21.50 16.83
N ILE A 421 -7.93 20.79 15.90
CA ILE A 421 -7.58 20.84 14.46
C ILE A 421 -7.86 22.24 13.90
N ALA A 422 -9.01 22.83 14.22
CA ALA A 422 -9.35 24.19 13.78
C ALA A 422 -8.42 25.25 14.39
N ASP A 423 -8.07 25.11 15.69
CA ASP A 423 -7.11 25.98 16.37
C ASP A 423 -5.73 25.89 15.72
N LEU A 424 -5.25 24.66 15.43
CA LEU A 424 -3.96 24.46 14.79
C LEU A 424 -3.91 25.09 13.39
N ALA A 425 -4.97 24.95 12.59
CA ALA A 425 -5.09 25.62 11.30
C ALA A 425 -5.07 27.16 11.42
N ALA A 426 -5.72 27.71 12.44
CA ALA A 426 -5.69 29.14 12.75
C ALA A 426 -4.27 29.61 13.14
N ARG A 427 -3.53 28.83 13.93
CA ARG A 427 -2.12 29.11 14.28
C ARG A 427 -1.21 29.07 13.07
N VAL A 428 -1.41 28.13 12.13
CA VAL A 428 -0.67 28.09 10.86
C VAL A 428 -0.96 29.34 10.02
N MET A 429 -2.21 29.82 10.00
CA MET A 429 -2.54 31.09 9.34
C MET A 429 -1.85 32.28 10.01
N HIS A 430 -1.75 32.29 11.34
CA HIS A 430 -1.02 33.32 12.08
C HIS A 430 0.47 33.29 11.77
N ALA A 431 1.09 32.11 11.76
CA ALA A 431 2.48 31.91 11.37
C ALA A 431 2.78 32.47 9.96
N TRP A 432 1.84 32.31 9.01
CA TRP A 432 1.96 32.93 7.70
C TRP A 432 1.96 34.47 7.78
N ARG A 433 1.05 35.07 8.57
CA ARG A 433 0.99 36.53 8.74
C ARG A 433 2.28 37.10 9.29
N GLU A 434 2.98 36.36 10.16
CA GLU A 434 4.24 36.78 10.77
C GLU A 434 5.42 36.64 9.82
N SER A 435 5.52 35.51 9.09
CA SER A 435 6.76 35.08 8.42
C SER A 435 6.73 35.17 6.89
N ALA A 436 5.57 35.39 6.25
CA ALA A 436 5.48 35.37 4.80
C ALA A 436 6.29 36.49 4.14
N SER A 437 7.16 36.11 3.20
CA SER A 437 7.97 37.05 2.40
C SER A 437 7.14 37.90 1.43
N ASN A 438 5.99 37.39 0.99
CA ASN A 438 5.03 38.09 0.12
C ASN A 438 3.60 37.91 0.60
N LYS A 439 3.03 38.90 1.24
CA LYS A 439 1.66 38.86 1.78
C LYS A 439 0.59 39.19 0.73
N ASN A 440 0.96 39.68 -0.44
CA ASN A 440 -0.01 40.03 -1.50
C ASN A 440 -0.65 38.80 -2.17
N ARG A 441 -0.01 37.64 -2.09
CA ARG A 441 -0.52 36.39 -2.67
C ARG A 441 -1.60 35.71 -1.82
N GLY A 442 -1.75 36.10 -0.55
CA GLY A 442 -2.56 35.39 0.41
C GLY A 442 -1.97 34.01 0.77
N VAL A 443 -2.67 33.27 1.63
CA VAL A 443 -2.34 31.88 1.97
C VAL A 443 -3.55 30.98 1.71
N ARG A 444 -3.30 29.76 1.28
CA ARG A 444 -4.30 28.70 1.20
C ARG A 444 -3.90 27.56 2.16
N ILE A 445 -4.75 27.29 3.12
CA ILE A 445 -4.58 26.18 4.06
C ILE A 445 -5.66 25.17 3.74
N THR A 446 -5.30 23.91 3.53
CA THR A 446 -6.25 22.82 3.36
C THR A 446 -6.12 21.89 4.55
N VAL A 447 -7.20 21.69 5.28
CA VAL A 447 -7.35 20.65 6.30
C VAL A 447 -8.03 19.47 5.62
N SER A 448 -7.43 18.28 5.72
CA SER A 448 -8.04 17.04 5.24
C SER A 448 -8.12 16.05 6.39
N THR A 449 -9.30 15.47 6.63
CA THR A 449 -9.48 14.41 7.63
C THR A 449 -9.86 13.10 6.96
N SER A 450 -9.32 12.00 7.50
CA SER A 450 -9.76 10.64 7.21
C SER A 450 -10.38 10.02 8.45
N TRP A 451 -11.27 9.05 8.28
CA TRP A 451 -11.75 8.24 9.39
C TRP A 451 -10.68 7.22 9.77
N PHE A 452 -10.37 7.09 11.04
CA PHE A 452 -9.40 6.12 11.54
C PHE A 452 -9.88 4.69 11.24
N VAL A 453 -9.01 3.91 10.60
CA VAL A 453 -9.21 2.49 10.32
C VAL A 453 -8.19 1.70 11.14
N PRO A 454 -8.62 0.88 12.11
CA PRO A 454 -7.71 0.03 12.87
C PRO A 454 -7.20 -1.12 11.99
N LYS A 455 -5.93 -1.10 11.65
CA LYS A 455 -5.29 -2.08 10.76
C LYS A 455 -4.65 -3.25 11.53
N PRO A 456 -4.61 -4.45 10.95
CA PRO A 456 -3.82 -5.59 11.46
C PRO A 456 -2.36 -5.24 11.69
N HIS A 457 -1.73 -5.91 12.65
CA HIS A 457 -0.32 -5.74 13.02
C HIS A 457 0.07 -4.33 13.49
N THR A 458 -0.89 -3.55 14.02
CA THR A 458 -0.65 -2.25 14.66
C THR A 458 -0.93 -2.31 16.15
N ALA A 459 -0.45 -1.31 16.89
CA ALA A 459 -0.79 -1.20 18.31
C ALA A 459 -2.30 -1.02 18.55
N PHE A 460 -3.02 -0.51 17.56
CA PHE A 460 -4.47 -0.29 17.61
C PHE A 460 -5.30 -1.37 16.93
N GLN A 461 -4.73 -2.54 16.62
CA GLN A 461 -5.48 -3.64 16.00
C GLN A 461 -6.64 -4.19 16.87
N TRP A 462 -6.62 -3.94 18.19
CA TRP A 462 -7.69 -4.32 19.14
C TRP A 462 -8.80 -3.27 19.24
N GLU A 463 -8.51 -2.03 18.79
CA GLU A 463 -9.46 -0.91 18.90
C GLU A 463 -10.57 -1.01 17.85
N PRO A 464 -11.77 -0.50 18.16
CA PRO A 464 -12.84 -0.39 17.18
C PRO A 464 -12.61 0.80 16.25
N GLN A 465 -13.21 0.76 15.08
CA GLN A 465 -13.60 1.98 14.38
C GLN A 465 -14.82 2.55 15.11
N ILE A 466 -14.88 3.85 15.36
CA ILE A 466 -16.07 4.50 15.98
C ILE A 466 -17.30 4.31 15.07
N ALA A 467 -18.51 4.52 15.59
CA ALA A 467 -19.72 4.44 14.79
C ALA A 467 -19.75 5.56 13.71
N LYS A 468 -20.41 5.29 12.57
CA LYS A 468 -20.53 6.22 11.45
C LYS A 468 -21.13 7.56 11.87
N GLU A 469 -22.19 7.51 12.66
CA GLU A 469 -22.90 8.68 13.16
C GLU A 469 -21.99 9.58 14.01
N GLU A 470 -21.10 8.95 14.80
CA GLU A 470 -20.14 9.68 15.62
C GLU A 470 -19.03 10.31 14.77
N TYR A 471 -18.57 9.63 13.72
CA TYR A 471 -17.64 10.22 12.77
C TYR A 471 -18.25 11.44 12.07
N GLU A 472 -19.47 11.32 11.55
CA GLU A 472 -20.17 12.40 10.85
C GLU A 472 -20.49 13.58 11.79
N ARG A 473 -20.79 13.30 13.07
CA ARG A 473 -20.92 14.33 14.11
C ARG A 473 -19.61 15.11 14.28
N ARG A 474 -18.46 14.42 14.35
CA ARG A 474 -17.13 15.05 14.48
C ARG A 474 -16.75 15.84 13.23
N VAL A 475 -17.05 15.34 12.05
CA VAL A 475 -16.88 16.09 10.79
C VAL A 475 -17.68 17.39 10.83
N THR A 476 -18.92 17.34 11.28
CA THR A 476 -19.80 18.51 11.41
C THR A 476 -19.25 19.50 12.45
N LEU A 477 -18.84 19.01 13.63
CA LEU A 477 -18.23 19.82 14.68
C LEU A 477 -17.01 20.60 14.16
N LEU A 478 -16.11 19.92 13.46
CA LEU A 478 -14.92 20.54 12.87
C LEU A 478 -15.27 21.56 11.77
N ARG A 479 -16.21 21.22 10.89
CA ARG A 479 -16.69 22.11 9.83
C ARG A 479 -17.27 23.41 10.39
N GLU A 480 -18.02 23.33 11.48
CA GLU A 480 -18.59 24.49 12.17
C GLU A 480 -17.54 25.32 12.91
N ALA A 481 -16.45 24.72 13.37
CA ALA A 481 -15.33 25.40 14.03
C ALA A 481 -14.47 26.18 13.03
N ILE A 482 -14.35 25.75 11.78
CA ILE A 482 -13.56 26.41 10.74
C ILE A 482 -14.38 27.55 10.12
N LYS A 483 -14.23 28.77 10.64
CA LYS A 483 -15.04 29.93 10.24
C LYS A 483 -14.39 30.84 9.18
N THR A 484 -13.15 30.54 8.77
CA THR A 484 -12.40 31.38 7.83
C THR A 484 -12.40 30.81 6.42
N LYS A 485 -12.62 31.65 5.41
CA LYS A 485 -12.54 31.26 3.98
C LYS A 485 -11.11 30.92 3.51
N THR A 486 -10.11 31.21 4.32
CA THR A 486 -8.70 30.92 4.05
C THR A 486 -8.38 29.43 4.25
N VAL A 487 -9.18 28.73 5.07
CA VAL A 487 -9.04 27.31 5.34
C VAL A 487 -10.13 26.54 4.59
N THR A 488 -9.71 25.66 3.70
CA THR A 488 -10.59 24.69 3.04
C THR A 488 -10.58 23.40 3.84
N TYR A 489 -11.75 22.85 4.16
CA TYR A 489 -11.88 21.58 4.84
C TYR A 489 -12.43 20.50 3.92
N ASN A 490 -11.71 19.38 3.80
CA ASN A 490 -12.09 18.18 3.07
C ASN A 490 -12.09 16.97 4.03
N TRP A 491 -12.98 16.03 3.83
CA TRP A 491 -13.01 14.78 4.58
C TRP A 491 -13.25 13.59 3.66
N HIS A 492 -12.82 12.42 4.08
CA HIS A 492 -13.05 11.18 3.36
C HIS A 492 -14.49 10.70 3.55
N ASP A 493 -14.98 10.02 2.55
CA ASP A 493 -16.28 9.37 2.57
C ASP A 493 -16.36 8.32 3.69
N SER A 494 -17.49 8.32 4.43
CA SER A 494 -17.69 7.43 5.56
C SER A 494 -17.95 5.99 5.13
N ASP A 495 -18.67 5.78 4.04
CA ASP A 495 -19.07 4.46 3.60
C ASP A 495 -17.88 3.64 3.10
N THR A 496 -17.00 4.26 2.32
CA THR A 496 -15.74 3.65 1.86
C THR A 496 -14.83 3.31 3.03
N SER A 497 -14.68 4.23 4.00
CA SER A 497 -13.83 4.02 5.18
C SER A 497 -14.39 2.95 6.12
N PHE A 498 -15.70 2.81 6.20
CA PHE A 498 -16.36 1.74 6.95
C PHE A 498 -16.06 0.37 6.33
N LEU A 499 -16.30 0.23 5.02
CA LEU A 499 -16.03 -1.02 4.33
C LEU A 499 -14.55 -1.40 4.35
N GLU A 500 -13.65 -0.43 4.26
CA GLU A 500 -12.21 -0.66 4.43
C GLU A 500 -11.89 -1.31 5.79
N ALA A 501 -12.50 -0.81 6.88
CA ALA A 501 -12.29 -1.37 8.21
C ALA A 501 -12.84 -2.80 8.31
N VAL A 502 -13.99 -3.07 7.71
CA VAL A 502 -14.60 -4.41 7.65
C VAL A 502 -13.69 -5.39 6.93
N LEU A 503 -13.21 -5.05 5.74
CA LEU A 503 -12.36 -5.92 4.92
C LEU A 503 -10.97 -6.11 5.57
N ALA A 504 -10.35 -5.05 6.08
CA ALA A 504 -9.05 -5.12 6.73
C ALA A 504 -9.03 -6.02 7.97
N ARG A 505 -10.17 -6.15 8.66
CA ARG A 505 -10.32 -6.91 9.91
C ARG A 505 -11.11 -8.20 9.75
N GLY A 506 -11.52 -8.50 8.52
CA GLY A 506 -12.33 -9.66 8.16
C GLY A 506 -11.62 -11.00 8.41
N ASP A 507 -12.40 -12.05 8.56
CA ASP A 507 -11.94 -13.42 8.64
C ASP A 507 -12.28 -14.20 7.35
N ARG A 508 -12.01 -15.50 7.31
CA ARG A 508 -12.21 -16.34 6.11
C ARG A 508 -13.66 -16.35 5.61
N ARG A 509 -14.66 -16.15 6.49
CA ARG A 509 -16.07 -16.07 6.10
C ARG A 509 -16.37 -14.89 5.19
N MET A 510 -15.50 -13.86 5.19
CA MET A 510 -15.60 -12.73 4.27
C MET A 510 -15.53 -13.14 2.81
N GLY A 511 -14.90 -14.27 2.47
CA GLY A 511 -14.88 -14.78 1.11
C GLY A 511 -16.27 -14.93 0.49
N ARG A 512 -17.25 -15.41 1.26
CA ARG A 512 -18.65 -15.53 0.80
C ARG A 512 -19.28 -14.16 0.54
N VAL A 513 -18.99 -13.18 1.39
CA VAL A 513 -19.49 -11.79 1.20
C VAL A 513 -18.85 -11.14 -0.01
N LEU A 514 -17.53 -11.30 -0.20
CA LEU A 514 -16.81 -10.83 -1.38
C LEU A 514 -17.40 -11.38 -2.68
N GLU A 515 -17.64 -12.68 -2.72
CA GLU A 515 -18.27 -13.31 -3.89
C GLU A 515 -19.70 -12.81 -4.11
N ALA A 516 -20.52 -12.71 -3.06
CA ALA A 516 -21.88 -12.21 -3.16
C ALA A 516 -21.91 -10.75 -3.65
N ALA A 517 -21.04 -9.89 -3.13
CA ALA A 517 -20.90 -8.50 -3.57
C ALA A 517 -20.41 -8.40 -5.01
N TRP A 518 -19.40 -9.20 -5.40
CA TRP A 518 -18.92 -9.26 -6.77
C TRP A 518 -20.01 -9.69 -7.75
N ARG A 519 -20.78 -10.74 -7.44
CA ARG A 519 -21.92 -11.19 -8.26
C ARG A 519 -23.00 -10.12 -8.41
N LYS A 520 -23.12 -9.21 -7.45
CA LYS A 520 -23.99 -8.00 -7.49
C LYS A 520 -23.34 -6.82 -8.21
N GLY A 521 -22.10 -6.95 -8.70
CA GLY A 521 -21.38 -5.97 -9.51
C GLY A 521 -20.30 -5.16 -8.79
N ALA A 522 -19.87 -5.55 -7.58
CA ALA A 522 -18.66 -5.01 -6.96
C ALA A 522 -17.43 -5.42 -7.78
N LYS A 523 -16.57 -4.48 -8.19
CA LYS A 523 -15.39 -4.77 -9.00
C LYS A 523 -14.25 -3.78 -8.84
N LEU A 524 -14.49 -2.49 -8.97
CA LEU A 524 -13.52 -1.39 -8.83
C LEU A 524 -13.93 -0.49 -7.66
N ASP A 525 -14.27 -1.07 -6.51
CA ASP A 525 -14.86 -0.36 -5.37
C ASP A 525 -13.88 0.60 -4.65
N ALA A 526 -12.61 0.63 -5.05
CA ALA A 526 -11.69 1.71 -4.69
C ALA A 526 -12.01 3.04 -5.43
N TRP A 527 -12.89 3.02 -6.43
CA TRP A 527 -13.32 4.17 -7.22
C TRP A 527 -14.77 4.55 -6.87
N GLU A 528 -14.99 5.82 -6.58
CA GLU A 528 -16.29 6.37 -6.16
C GLU A 528 -17.42 6.04 -7.14
N GLU A 529 -17.12 6.03 -8.45
CA GLU A 529 -18.10 5.73 -9.50
C GLU A 529 -18.62 4.27 -9.48
N TYR A 530 -17.87 3.35 -8.87
CA TYR A 530 -18.23 1.92 -8.80
C TYR A 530 -18.67 1.50 -7.42
N PHE A 531 -18.31 2.27 -6.39
CA PHE A 531 -18.59 1.94 -5.00
C PHE A 531 -20.10 2.05 -4.69
N SER A 532 -20.62 1.10 -3.92
CA SER A 532 -21.97 1.14 -3.36
C SER A 532 -22.00 0.35 -2.05
N LEU A 533 -22.17 1.05 -0.92
CA LEU A 533 -22.30 0.39 0.38
C LEU A 533 -23.53 -0.52 0.45
N ASP A 534 -24.68 -0.11 -0.12
CA ASP A 534 -25.92 -0.89 -0.09
C ASP A 534 -25.71 -2.28 -0.71
N ARG A 535 -24.95 -2.37 -1.81
CA ARG A 535 -24.58 -3.65 -2.44
C ARG A 535 -23.85 -4.58 -1.46
N TRP A 536 -22.96 -4.02 -0.66
CA TRP A 536 -22.21 -4.78 0.34
C TRP A 536 -23.09 -5.19 1.53
N LEU A 537 -23.95 -4.29 2.02
CA LEU A 537 -24.88 -4.61 3.11
C LEU A 537 -25.83 -5.73 2.70
N GLU A 538 -26.36 -5.71 1.47
CA GLU A 538 -27.15 -6.83 0.94
C GLU A 538 -26.33 -8.14 0.86
N ALA A 539 -25.05 -8.08 0.51
CA ALA A 539 -24.19 -9.27 0.49
C ALA A 539 -23.92 -9.81 1.90
N PHE A 540 -23.75 -8.94 2.89
CA PHE A 540 -23.64 -9.31 4.30
C PHE A 540 -24.90 -10.00 4.81
N ASP A 541 -26.07 -9.43 4.54
CA ASP A 541 -27.38 -9.99 4.92
C ASP A 541 -27.57 -11.37 4.27
N GLN A 542 -27.30 -11.50 2.98
CA GLN A 542 -27.37 -12.78 2.26
C GLN A 542 -26.46 -13.85 2.89
N CYS A 543 -25.31 -13.48 3.43
CA CYS A 543 -24.35 -14.39 4.04
C CYS A 543 -24.59 -14.63 5.55
N GLY A 544 -25.53 -13.90 6.15
CA GLY A 544 -25.82 -13.96 7.58
C GLY A 544 -24.66 -13.45 8.46
N LEU A 545 -23.93 -12.43 7.99
CA LEU A 545 -22.81 -11.83 8.70
C LEU A 545 -23.11 -10.35 8.99
N ASP A 546 -22.62 -9.87 10.13
CA ASP A 546 -22.76 -8.47 10.54
C ASP A 546 -21.44 -7.70 10.25
N PRO A 547 -21.43 -6.67 9.38
CA PRO A 547 -20.22 -5.89 9.12
C PRO A 547 -19.72 -5.15 10.37
N HIS A 548 -20.63 -4.77 11.31
CA HIS A 548 -20.27 -4.09 12.56
C HIS A 548 -19.46 -4.99 13.49
N PHE A 549 -19.65 -6.32 13.43
CA PHE A 549 -18.82 -7.28 14.15
C PHE A 549 -17.35 -7.14 13.81
N TYR A 550 -17.02 -6.85 12.57
CA TYR A 550 -15.63 -6.69 12.10
C TYR A 550 -15.08 -5.30 12.40
N ALA A 551 -15.82 -4.22 12.10
CA ALA A 551 -15.33 -2.85 12.19
C ALA A 551 -15.42 -2.26 13.60
N ASN A 552 -16.56 -2.42 14.30
CA ASN A 552 -16.92 -1.54 15.41
C ASN A 552 -16.76 -2.15 16.80
N ARG A 553 -16.43 -3.44 16.95
CA ARG A 553 -16.22 -4.01 18.28
C ARG A 553 -14.77 -3.90 18.75
N ILE A 554 -14.59 -3.72 20.06
CA ILE A 554 -13.31 -3.88 20.74
C ILE A 554 -12.97 -5.38 20.76
N ARG A 555 -11.73 -5.72 20.38
CA ARG A 555 -11.21 -7.09 20.49
C ARG A 555 -10.48 -7.27 21.82
N GLN A 556 -10.59 -8.44 22.40
CA GLN A 556 -9.91 -8.75 23.66
C GLN A 556 -8.44 -9.12 23.40
N ARG A 557 -7.61 -9.00 24.44
CA ARG A 557 -6.18 -9.31 24.32
C ARG A 557 -5.92 -10.76 23.97
N ASP A 558 -6.71 -11.67 24.52
CA ASP A 558 -6.62 -13.12 24.37
C ASP A 558 -7.43 -13.65 23.19
N GLU A 559 -8.11 -12.78 22.46
CA GLU A 559 -8.85 -13.14 21.26
C GLU A 559 -7.89 -13.52 20.13
N LEU A 560 -8.09 -14.71 19.54
CA LEU A 560 -7.32 -15.13 18.38
C LEU A 560 -7.71 -14.28 17.15
N MET A 561 -6.75 -13.52 16.64
CA MET A 561 -6.98 -12.65 15.49
C MET A 561 -7.07 -13.48 14.18
N PRO A 562 -7.89 -13.08 13.20
CA PRO A 562 -7.96 -13.75 11.90
C PRO A 562 -6.61 -13.89 11.19
N TRP A 563 -5.67 -13.00 11.45
CA TRP A 563 -4.31 -12.99 10.88
C TRP A 563 -3.23 -13.57 11.82
N ALA A 564 -3.61 -14.32 12.87
CA ALA A 564 -2.65 -14.80 13.88
C ALA A 564 -1.57 -15.75 13.31
N MET A 565 -1.86 -16.44 12.19
CA MET A 565 -0.86 -17.27 11.50
C MET A 565 0.15 -16.47 10.69
N ILE A 566 -0.01 -15.15 10.54
CA ILE A 566 0.88 -14.27 9.78
C ILE A 566 1.69 -13.40 10.74
N SER A 567 3.01 -13.35 10.56
CA SER A 567 3.90 -12.52 11.38
C SER A 567 4.63 -11.46 10.53
N SER A 568 4.46 -10.21 10.91
CA SER A 568 5.25 -9.08 10.38
C SER A 568 6.67 -9.02 10.93
N GLY A 569 7.05 -9.92 11.85
CA GLY A 569 8.30 -9.87 12.60
C GLY A 569 8.22 -8.98 13.85
N VAL A 570 7.17 -8.18 14.01
CA VAL A 570 6.88 -7.43 15.24
C VAL A 570 6.06 -8.31 16.17
N THR A 571 6.45 -8.38 17.45
CA THR A 571 5.78 -9.24 18.42
C THR A 571 4.45 -8.63 18.89
N GLU A 572 3.44 -9.47 19.10
CA GLU A 572 2.14 -9.05 19.63
C GLU A 572 2.29 -8.39 21.01
N SER A 573 3.16 -8.93 21.88
CA SER A 573 3.43 -8.35 23.18
C SER A 573 4.00 -6.93 23.11
N TYR A 574 4.76 -6.60 22.04
CA TYR A 574 5.20 -5.24 21.80
C TYR A 574 4.03 -4.35 21.39
N LEU A 575 3.18 -4.80 20.47
CA LEU A 575 2.01 -4.04 20.01
C LEU A 575 1.05 -3.76 21.18
N TRP A 576 0.82 -4.76 22.04
CA TRP A 576 -0.02 -4.59 23.23
C TRP A 576 0.58 -3.58 24.20
N ARG A 577 1.87 -3.65 24.51
CA ARG A 577 2.56 -2.67 25.35
C ARG A 577 2.48 -1.26 24.78
N GLU A 578 2.56 -1.09 23.47
CA GLU A 578 2.38 0.21 22.83
C GLU A 578 0.93 0.72 22.94
N ARG A 579 -0.05 -0.18 22.90
CA ARG A 579 -1.44 0.15 23.19
C ARG A 579 -1.60 0.65 24.65
N GLU A 580 -1.06 -0.06 25.62
CA GLU A 580 -1.10 0.36 27.05
C GLU A 580 -0.45 1.74 27.25
N ARG A 581 0.71 1.98 26.62
CA ARG A 581 1.37 3.29 26.63
C ARG A 581 0.52 4.38 25.99
N ALA A 582 -0.23 4.08 24.92
CA ALA A 582 -1.13 5.02 24.28
C ALA A 582 -2.18 5.53 25.27
N PHE A 583 -2.87 4.61 25.97
CA PHE A 583 -3.89 4.96 26.94
C PHE A 583 -3.33 5.67 28.18
N ALA A 584 -2.06 5.44 28.49
CA ALA A 584 -1.34 6.17 29.55
C ALA A 584 -0.78 7.52 29.07
N GLY A 585 -0.91 7.88 27.79
CA GLY A 585 -0.34 9.12 27.24
C GLY A 585 1.19 9.14 27.20
N VAL A 586 1.83 7.97 27.27
CA VAL A 586 3.31 7.84 27.32
C VAL A 586 3.85 7.62 25.90
N THR A 587 4.77 8.47 25.47
CA THR A 587 5.43 8.36 24.17
C THR A 587 6.53 7.29 24.19
N THR A 588 6.84 6.78 22.98
CA THR A 588 7.95 5.84 22.73
C THR A 588 8.94 6.53 21.79
N PRO A 589 10.24 6.56 22.13
CA PRO A 589 11.26 7.18 21.29
C PRO A 589 11.44 6.42 19.96
N ASP A 590 12.08 7.05 18.97
CA ASP A 590 12.43 6.40 17.72
C ASP A 590 13.61 5.42 17.87
N CYS A 591 13.82 4.56 16.87
CA CYS A 591 14.82 3.50 16.90
C CYS A 591 16.28 3.99 16.93
N ARG A 592 16.55 5.24 16.52
CA ARG A 592 17.91 5.83 16.63
C ARG A 592 18.25 6.16 18.07
N THR A 593 17.27 6.60 18.83
CA THR A 593 17.46 6.99 20.23
C THR A 593 17.55 5.76 21.13
N HIS A 594 16.66 4.78 20.92
CA HIS A 594 16.59 3.60 21.76
C HIS A 594 15.92 2.41 21.03
N CYS A 595 16.48 1.21 21.23
CA CYS A 595 15.84 -0.02 20.76
C CYS A 595 14.64 -0.38 21.64
N ASN A 596 13.44 -0.30 21.11
CA ASN A 596 12.19 -0.56 21.83
C ASN A 596 11.80 -2.05 21.91
N ALA A 597 12.69 -2.96 21.50
CA ALA A 597 12.52 -4.42 21.55
C ALA A 597 11.23 -4.90 20.85
N CYS A 598 10.96 -4.39 19.65
CA CYS A 598 9.75 -4.74 18.88
C CYS A 598 9.79 -6.18 18.30
N GLY A 599 10.97 -6.81 18.23
CA GLY A 599 11.17 -8.15 17.71
C GLY A 599 11.64 -8.21 16.26
N ALA A 600 11.47 -7.15 15.46
CA ALA A 600 11.83 -7.12 14.04
C ALA A 600 13.34 -7.29 13.77
N ASN A 601 14.20 -7.03 14.76
CA ASN A 601 15.64 -7.27 14.70
C ASN A 601 16.00 -8.74 14.41
N ARG A 602 15.13 -9.69 14.72
CA ARG A 602 15.34 -11.12 14.42
C ARG A 602 15.43 -11.38 12.92
N LEU A 603 14.74 -10.58 12.10
CA LEU A 603 14.76 -10.71 10.65
C LEU A 603 16.12 -10.37 10.02
N VAL A 604 16.93 -9.54 10.71
CA VAL A 604 18.28 -9.12 10.27
C VAL A 604 19.41 -9.73 11.12
N GLY A 605 19.10 -10.76 11.90
CA GLY A 605 20.13 -11.50 12.66
C GLY A 605 20.47 -10.91 14.02
N GLY A 606 19.66 -10.00 14.58
CA GLY A 606 19.74 -9.59 15.98
C GLY A 606 19.86 -8.09 16.26
N LYS A 607 20.53 -7.28 15.41
CA LYS A 607 20.64 -5.82 15.55
C LYS A 607 20.12 -5.14 14.30
N CYS A 608 19.32 -4.08 14.48
CA CYS A 608 18.90 -3.22 13.36
C CYS A 608 19.97 -2.13 13.16
N ASP A 609 20.34 -1.88 11.91
CA ASP A 609 21.19 -0.77 11.50
C ASP A 609 20.31 0.46 11.24
N VAL A 610 20.28 1.39 12.22
CA VAL A 610 19.45 2.62 12.18
C VAL A 610 20.31 3.84 12.48
#